data_91b19bc406c996c190ee772a542d55c8
#
_entry.id   91b19bc406c996c190ee772a542d55c8
#
_cell.length_a   1.000
_cell.length_b   1.000
_cell.length_c   1.000
_cell.angle_alpha   90.00
_cell.angle_beta   90.00
_cell.angle_gamma   90.00
#
_symmetry.space_group_name_H-M   'P 1'
#
loop_
_entity.id
_entity.type
_entity.pdbx_description
1 polymer ?
#
loop_
_entity_poly.entity_id
_entity_poly.type
_entity_poly.pdbx_seq_one_letter_code
_entity_poly.pdbx_strand_id
1 'polypeptide(L)'
;METMEKRWQDACAEQVHIIRPEHINGSGRLFGGQLLMWIDVVAGVAARRFANSDVTTACIDHLQFLAPARAGDLLVTVGRVTWTGRTSIEVRVDSFVEKMDGRREMVNRAYLVEVALDENEKPKPVPKLILETEEDKMEWNDAEKRRIARMNAKKC
;
A
#
# COMPACT_ATOMS: atom_id res chain seq x y z
N MET A 1 10.60 26.61 -9.29
CA MET A 1 10.68 25.13 -9.17
C MET A 1 9.45 24.54 -9.80
N GLU A 2 9.64 23.78 -10.84
CA GLU A 2 8.54 23.01 -11.40
C GLU A 2 8.02 22.05 -10.34
N THR A 3 6.72 22.10 -10.08
CA THR A 3 6.05 21.15 -9.22
C THR A 3 6.06 19.81 -9.95
N MET A 4 6.86 18.86 -9.49
CA MET A 4 6.86 17.53 -10.09
C MET A 4 5.50 16.87 -9.92
N GLU A 5 5.02 16.28 -11.00
CA GLU A 5 3.76 15.52 -11.02
C GLU A 5 4.04 14.10 -11.50
N LYS A 6 3.33 13.13 -10.97
CA LYS A 6 3.49 11.73 -11.32
C LYS A 6 2.16 11.00 -11.36
N ARG A 7 2.06 10.04 -12.25
CA ARG A 7 0.95 9.09 -12.27
C ARG A 7 1.26 7.91 -11.38
N TRP A 8 0.25 7.29 -10.79
CA TRP A 8 0.47 6.11 -9.96
C TRP A 8 1.07 4.95 -10.78
N GLN A 9 0.76 4.85 -12.07
CA GLN A 9 1.29 3.82 -12.97
C GLN A 9 2.81 3.87 -13.10
N ASP A 10 3.41 5.04 -12.92
CA ASP A 10 4.86 5.21 -13.00
C ASP A 10 5.60 4.69 -11.75
N ALA A 11 4.86 4.34 -10.71
CA ALA A 11 5.43 3.94 -9.42
C ALA A 11 4.77 2.71 -8.79
N CYS A 12 3.85 2.05 -9.47
CA CYS A 12 3.20 0.85 -8.93
C CYS A 12 4.22 -0.27 -8.66
N ALA A 13 3.88 -1.14 -7.74
CA ALA A 13 4.71 -2.27 -7.34
C ALA A 13 3.86 -3.53 -7.21
N GLU A 14 4.43 -4.65 -7.62
CA GLU A 14 3.80 -5.96 -7.47
C GLU A 14 4.84 -6.95 -6.95
N GLN A 15 4.42 -7.80 -6.00
CA GLN A 15 5.23 -8.92 -5.52
C GLN A 15 4.39 -10.18 -5.54
N VAL A 16 5.06 -11.31 -5.81
CA VAL A 16 4.44 -12.63 -5.84
C VAL A 16 5.19 -13.55 -4.89
N HIS A 17 4.46 -14.20 -3.99
CA HIS A 17 5.00 -15.15 -3.03
C HIS A 17 4.25 -16.48 -3.10
N ILE A 18 4.98 -17.59 -3.06
CA ILE A 18 4.39 -18.90 -2.77
C ILE A 18 4.30 -19.01 -1.26
N ILE A 19 3.11 -19.26 -0.73
CA ILE A 19 2.92 -19.44 0.71
C ILE A 19 3.51 -20.79 1.12
N ARG A 20 4.47 -20.77 2.03
CA ARG A 20 5.19 -21.92 2.54
C ARG A 20 4.71 -22.29 3.94
N PRO A 21 5.06 -23.51 4.43
CA PRO A 21 4.72 -23.90 5.80
C PRO A 21 5.17 -22.92 6.89
N GLU A 22 6.33 -22.27 6.73
CA GLU A 22 6.82 -21.26 7.68
C GLU A 22 5.99 -19.97 7.73
N HIS A 23 5.11 -19.78 6.75
CA HIS A 23 4.26 -18.59 6.66
C HIS A 23 2.88 -18.78 7.29
N ILE A 24 2.56 -19.98 7.76
CA ILE A 24 1.21 -20.30 8.25
C ILE A 24 1.14 -20.29 9.77
N ASN A 25 -0.06 -19.95 10.29
CA ASN A 25 -0.37 -20.05 11.71
C ASN A 25 -0.85 -21.47 12.06
N GLY A 26 -1.13 -21.69 13.35
CA GLY A 26 -1.61 -22.99 13.85
C GLY A 26 -2.94 -23.48 13.27
N SER A 27 -3.69 -22.61 12.58
CA SER A 27 -4.97 -22.96 11.93
C SER A 27 -4.83 -23.29 10.45
N GLY A 28 -3.59 -23.40 9.93
CA GLY A 28 -3.34 -23.73 8.52
C GLY A 28 -3.55 -22.57 7.56
N ARG A 29 -3.62 -21.33 8.05
CA ARG A 29 -3.83 -20.13 7.23
C ARG A 29 -2.58 -19.27 7.25
N LEU A 30 -2.42 -18.44 6.22
CA LEU A 30 -1.36 -17.43 6.18
C LEU A 30 -1.40 -16.59 7.47
N PHE A 31 -0.27 -16.51 8.16
CA PHE A 31 -0.13 -15.71 9.36
C PHE A 31 -0.30 -14.22 9.02
N GLY A 32 -1.17 -13.53 9.77
CA GLY A 32 -1.49 -12.12 9.50
C GLY A 32 -0.28 -11.21 9.54
N GLY A 33 0.65 -11.45 10.46
CA GLY A 33 1.90 -10.70 10.55
C GLY A 33 2.81 -10.90 9.34
N GLN A 34 2.82 -12.10 8.75
CA GLN A 34 3.56 -12.36 7.51
C GLN A 34 2.97 -11.59 6.33
N LEU A 35 1.65 -11.59 6.21
CA LEU A 35 0.97 -10.81 5.17
C LEU A 35 1.23 -9.31 5.35
N LEU A 36 1.16 -8.83 6.58
CA LEU A 36 1.43 -7.43 6.89
C LEU A 36 2.84 -7.02 6.52
N MET A 37 3.84 -7.88 6.76
CA MET A 37 5.22 -7.63 6.36
C MET A 37 5.33 -7.49 4.83
N TRP A 38 4.72 -8.37 4.07
CA TRP A 38 4.71 -8.28 2.61
C TRP A 38 3.99 -7.04 2.10
N ILE A 39 2.88 -6.68 2.73
CA ILE A 39 2.13 -5.45 2.42
C ILE A 39 3.00 -4.21 2.66
N ASP A 40 3.68 -4.15 3.79
CA ASP A 40 4.53 -3.00 4.14
C ASP A 40 5.68 -2.83 3.14
N VAL A 41 6.31 -3.93 2.72
CA VAL A 41 7.38 -3.88 1.71
C VAL A 41 6.87 -3.34 0.38
N VAL A 42 5.73 -3.83 -0.12
CA VAL A 42 5.15 -3.37 -1.39
C VAL A 42 4.75 -1.90 -1.33
N ALA A 43 4.15 -1.48 -0.22
CA ALA A 43 3.79 -0.07 -0.02
C ALA A 43 5.04 0.82 -0.04
N GLY A 44 6.09 0.41 0.66
CA GLY A 44 7.36 1.14 0.69
C GLY A 44 8.01 1.24 -0.70
N VAL A 45 7.98 0.17 -1.48
CA VAL A 45 8.53 0.18 -2.85
C VAL A 45 7.75 1.15 -3.75
N ALA A 46 6.42 1.10 -3.72
CA ALA A 46 5.59 2.01 -4.51
C ALA A 46 5.83 3.47 -4.11
N ALA A 47 5.84 3.76 -2.81
CA ALA A 47 6.09 5.11 -2.31
C ALA A 47 7.49 5.61 -2.65
N ARG A 48 8.50 4.77 -2.52
CA ARG A 48 9.89 5.09 -2.86
C ARG A 48 10.05 5.44 -4.34
N ARG A 49 9.42 4.66 -5.22
CA ARG A 49 9.41 4.92 -6.66
C ARG A 49 8.70 6.22 -6.98
N PHE A 50 7.62 6.52 -6.26
CA PHE A 50 6.86 7.74 -6.46
C PHE A 50 7.63 8.97 -5.98
N ALA A 51 8.21 8.90 -4.79
CA ALA A 51 8.92 10.02 -4.17
C ALA A 51 10.32 10.26 -4.75
N ASN A 52 10.93 9.26 -5.40
CA ASN A 52 12.35 9.25 -5.77
C ASN A 52 13.26 9.53 -4.56
N SER A 53 12.91 9.03 -3.41
CA SER A 53 13.66 9.20 -2.16
C SER A 53 13.35 8.05 -1.21
N ASP A 54 14.04 8.00 -0.09
CA ASP A 54 13.69 7.09 0.97
C ASP A 54 12.33 7.45 1.58
N VAL A 55 11.68 6.47 2.19
CA VAL A 55 10.37 6.64 2.83
C VAL A 55 10.34 5.88 4.15
N THR A 56 9.44 6.27 5.04
CA THR A 56 9.14 5.53 6.26
C THR A 56 7.63 5.36 6.40
N THR A 57 7.22 4.20 6.89
CA THR A 57 5.80 3.93 7.16
C THR A 57 5.36 4.67 8.42
N ALA A 58 4.42 5.57 8.26
CA ALA A 58 3.88 6.39 9.36
C ALA A 58 2.62 5.81 9.96
N CYS A 59 1.80 5.12 9.15
CA CYS A 59 0.51 4.61 9.59
C CYS A 59 0.04 3.49 8.68
N ILE A 60 -0.60 2.48 9.25
CA ILE A 60 -1.33 1.45 8.52
C ILE A 60 -2.80 1.62 8.89
N ASP A 61 -3.61 1.86 7.89
CA ASP A 61 -5.02 2.19 8.06
C ASP A 61 -5.89 1.18 7.31
N HIS A 62 -7.02 0.82 7.91
CA HIS A 62 -8.00 -0.07 7.33
C HIS A 62 -7.42 -1.40 6.79
N LEU A 63 -6.68 -2.12 7.63
CA LEU A 63 -6.26 -3.48 7.33
C LEU A 63 -7.42 -4.44 7.48
N GLN A 64 -7.90 -4.99 6.38
CA GLN A 64 -9.08 -5.83 6.35
C GLN A 64 -8.79 -7.19 5.72
N PHE A 65 -9.07 -8.26 6.46
CA PHE A 65 -8.93 -9.64 5.97
C PHE A 65 -10.28 -10.11 5.42
N LEU A 66 -10.34 -10.42 4.12
CA LEU A 66 -11.56 -10.75 3.40
C LEU A 66 -11.73 -12.24 3.15
N ALA A 67 -10.63 -12.98 3.03
CA ALA A 67 -10.63 -14.41 2.75
C ALA A 67 -9.32 -15.04 3.25
N PRO A 68 -9.32 -16.35 3.55
CA PRO A 68 -8.10 -17.04 3.96
C PRO A 68 -7.18 -17.34 2.78
N ALA A 69 -5.88 -17.38 3.04
CA ALA A 69 -4.87 -17.92 2.13
C ALA A 69 -4.15 -19.06 2.83
N ARG A 70 -3.71 -20.07 2.08
CA ARG A 70 -3.20 -21.33 2.61
C ARG A 70 -1.84 -21.68 2.02
N ALA A 71 -1.15 -22.64 2.65
CA ALA A 71 0.13 -23.13 2.13
C ALA A 71 -0.04 -23.65 0.71
N GLY A 72 0.91 -23.32 -0.16
CA GLY A 72 0.88 -23.67 -1.57
C GLY A 72 0.18 -22.66 -2.47
N ASP A 73 -0.60 -21.74 -1.90
CA ASP A 73 -1.24 -20.68 -2.67
C ASP A 73 -0.20 -19.68 -3.19
N LEU A 74 -0.48 -19.12 -4.36
CA LEU A 74 0.27 -18.03 -4.94
C LEU A 74 -0.35 -16.72 -4.45
N LEU A 75 0.38 -15.98 -3.63
CA LEU A 75 -0.08 -14.69 -3.10
C LEU A 75 0.54 -13.55 -3.90
N VAL A 76 -0.31 -12.68 -4.43
CA VAL A 76 0.09 -11.50 -5.19
C VAL A 76 -0.30 -10.27 -4.40
N THR A 77 0.67 -9.37 -4.16
CA THR A 77 0.42 -8.07 -3.54
C THR A 77 0.70 -6.96 -4.53
N VAL A 78 -0.25 -6.04 -4.69
CA VAL A 78 -0.17 -4.94 -5.66
C VAL A 78 -0.34 -3.61 -4.92
N GLY A 79 0.65 -2.75 -5.04
CA GLY A 79 0.65 -1.41 -4.42
C GLY A 79 0.50 -0.31 -5.46
N ARG A 80 -0.40 0.66 -5.19
CA ARG A 80 -0.53 1.86 -6.01
C ARG A 80 -0.75 3.08 -5.12
N VAL A 81 -0.18 4.21 -5.53
CA VAL A 81 -0.39 5.49 -4.86
C VAL A 81 -1.80 5.98 -5.14
N THR A 82 -2.51 6.37 -4.09
CA THR A 82 -3.91 6.83 -4.15
C THR A 82 -4.08 8.28 -3.75
N TRP A 83 -3.10 8.83 -3.02
CA TRP A 83 -3.18 10.19 -2.51
C TRP A 83 -1.79 10.71 -2.14
N THR A 84 -1.60 12.02 -2.26
CA THR A 84 -0.37 12.69 -1.83
C THR A 84 -0.71 13.97 -1.06
N GLY A 85 0.01 14.16 0.06
CA GLY A 85 0.06 15.43 0.77
C GLY A 85 1.33 16.20 0.41
N ARG A 86 1.80 17.05 1.31
CA ARG A 86 3.06 17.78 1.09
C ARG A 86 4.27 16.84 1.14
N THR A 87 4.34 16.00 2.17
CA THR A 87 5.45 15.05 2.40
C THR A 87 5.00 13.61 2.54
N SER A 88 3.70 13.35 2.52
CA SER A 88 3.12 12.04 2.72
C SER A 88 2.48 11.49 1.46
N ILE A 89 2.47 10.16 1.38
CA ILE A 89 1.93 9.39 0.26
C ILE A 89 1.04 8.31 0.86
N GLU A 90 -0.19 8.20 0.38
CA GLU A 90 -1.01 7.02 0.70
C GLU A 90 -0.82 5.98 -0.40
N VAL A 91 -0.59 4.74 0.01
CA VAL A 91 -0.52 3.58 -0.89
C VAL A 91 -1.63 2.60 -0.52
N ARG A 92 -2.43 2.23 -1.51
CA ARG A 92 -3.37 1.10 -1.39
C ARG A 92 -2.63 -0.17 -1.78
N VAL A 93 -2.69 -1.19 -0.93
CA VAL A 93 -2.15 -2.51 -1.23
C VAL A 93 -3.28 -3.52 -1.26
N ASP A 94 -3.48 -4.14 -2.40
CA ASP A 94 -4.40 -5.24 -2.58
C ASP A 94 -3.63 -6.56 -2.62
N SER A 95 -4.10 -7.54 -1.88
CA SER A 95 -3.50 -8.88 -1.85
C SER A 95 -4.50 -9.90 -2.39
N PHE A 96 -4.00 -10.78 -3.26
CA PHE A 96 -4.84 -11.77 -3.95
C PHE A 96 -4.22 -13.15 -3.84
N VAL A 97 -5.08 -14.18 -3.81
CA VAL A 97 -4.67 -15.55 -4.15
C VAL A 97 -4.91 -15.73 -5.65
N GLU A 98 -3.86 -16.08 -6.39
CA GLU A 98 -3.94 -16.34 -7.80
C GLU A 98 -4.15 -17.84 -8.04
N LYS A 99 -5.23 -18.18 -8.75
CA LYS A 99 -5.57 -19.55 -9.07
C LYS A 99 -4.77 -20.05 -10.28
N MET A 100 -4.78 -21.37 -10.49
CA MET A 100 -4.05 -21.99 -11.63
C MET A 100 -4.50 -21.47 -12.99
N ASP A 101 -5.73 -21.01 -13.12
CA ASP A 101 -6.27 -20.44 -14.35
C ASP A 101 -6.01 -18.91 -14.47
N GLY A 102 -5.25 -18.34 -13.54
CA GLY A 102 -4.92 -16.92 -13.51
C GLY A 102 -5.95 -16.01 -12.84
N ARG A 103 -7.10 -16.53 -12.41
CA ARG A 103 -8.07 -15.73 -11.66
C ARG A 103 -7.49 -15.32 -10.32
N ARG A 104 -7.78 -14.08 -9.90
CA ARG A 104 -7.34 -13.54 -8.62
C ARG A 104 -8.53 -13.34 -7.69
N GLU A 105 -8.42 -13.89 -6.49
CA GLU A 105 -9.39 -13.71 -5.42
C GLU A 105 -8.78 -12.80 -4.36
N MET A 106 -9.44 -11.67 -4.08
CA MET A 106 -8.94 -10.71 -3.10
C MET A 106 -9.04 -11.28 -1.70
N VAL A 107 -7.92 -11.28 -0.97
CA VAL A 107 -7.85 -11.75 0.42
C VAL A 107 -7.66 -10.61 1.41
N ASN A 108 -7.16 -9.46 0.95
CA ASN A 108 -6.91 -8.31 1.81
C ASN A 108 -6.85 -7.02 1.00
N ARG A 109 -7.26 -5.93 1.63
CA ARG A 109 -7.00 -4.56 1.17
C ARG A 109 -6.54 -3.74 2.35
N ALA A 110 -5.46 -2.97 2.15
CA ALA A 110 -4.89 -2.11 3.17
C ALA A 110 -4.51 -0.75 2.58
N TYR A 111 -4.50 0.26 3.42
CA TYR A 111 -4.03 1.59 3.07
C TYR A 111 -2.92 1.97 4.05
N LEU A 112 -1.77 2.35 3.51
CA LEU A 112 -0.61 2.73 4.30
C LEU A 112 -0.23 4.18 3.98
N VAL A 113 0.19 4.92 5.00
CA VAL A 113 0.73 6.27 4.82
C VAL A 113 2.24 6.20 4.98
N GLU A 114 2.93 6.60 3.93
CA GLU A 114 4.37 6.71 3.87
C GLU A 114 4.78 8.18 3.90
N VAL A 115 5.88 8.49 4.55
CA VAL A 115 6.46 9.85 4.56
C VAL A 115 7.80 9.80 3.86
N ALA A 116 7.99 10.67 2.86
CA ALA A 116 9.26 10.79 2.15
C ALA A 116 10.30 11.48 3.04
N LEU A 117 11.52 10.96 2.98
CA LEU A 117 12.64 11.43 3.79
C LEU A 117 13.79 11.92 2.91
N ASP A 118 14.43 13.00 3.34
CA ASP A 118 15.68 13.47 2.73
C ASP A 118 16.90 12.73 3.30
N GLU A 119 18.09 13.14 2.89
CA GLU A 119 19.36 12.54 3.31
C GLU A 119 19.61 12.65 4.82
N ASN A 120 18.96 13.58 5.49
CA ASN A 120 19.05 13.81 6.92
C ASN A 120 17.88 13.18 7.71
N GLU A 121 17.14 12.29 7.06
CA GLU A 121 15.95 11.62 7.63
C GLU A 121 14.85 12.61 8.04
N LYS A 122 14.73 13.75 7.34
CA LYS A 122 13.68 14.74 7.55
C LYS A 122 12.61 14.64 6.46
N PRO A 123 11.36 14.94 6.78
CA PRO A 123 10.29 14.92 5.78
C PRO A 123 10.62 15.79 4.56
N LYS A 124 10.39 15.24 3.38
CA LYS A 124 10.70 15.84 2.09
C LYS A 124 9.45 15.97 1.25
N PRO A 125 9.25 17.10 0.54
CA PRO A 125 8.13 17.25 -0.37
C PRO A 125 8.09 16.15 -1.44
N VAL A 126 6.88 15.70 -1.77
CA VAL A 126 6.63 14.66 -2.77
C VAL A 126 5.99 15.25 -4.02
N PRO A 127 6.14 14.58 -5.18
CA PRO A 127 5.40 14.95 -6.38
C PRO A 127 3.89 14.94 -6.13
N LYS A 128 3.13 15.69 -6.91
CA LYS A 128 1.67 15.64 -6.89
C LYS A 128 1.19 14.46 -7.70
N LEU A 129 0.18 13.76 -7.19
CA LEU A 129 -0.46 12.68 -7.92
C LEU A 129 -1.36 13.25 -9.02
N ILE A 130 -1.14 12.79 -10.25
CA ILE A 130 -2.00 13.11 -11.38
C ILE A 130 -3.23 12.20 -11.32
N LEU A 131 -4.43 12.79 -11.34
CA LEU A 131 -5.69 12.06 -11.35
C LEU A 131 -6.25 12.06 -12.77
N GLU A 132 -6.23 10.90 -13.43
CA GLU A 132 -6.65 10.79 -14.84
C GLU A 132 -8.06 10.21 -15.01
N THR A 133 -8.48 9.32 -14.11
CA THR A 133 -9.74 8.59 -14.21
C THR A 133 -10.70 8.95 -13.08
N GLU A 134 -11.98 8.61 -13.26
CA GLU A 134 -12.96 8.76 -12.18
C GLU A 134 -12.61 7.87 -10.98
N GLU A 135 -12.02 6.70 -11.21
CA GLU A 135 -11.52 5.84 -10.14
C GLU A 135 -10.41 6.52 -9.35
N ASP A 136 -9.46 7.17 -10.02
CA ASP A 136 -8.38 7.92 -9.35
C ASP A 136 -8.96 9.01 -8.43
N LYS A 137 -9.98 9.72 -8.91
CA LYS A 137 -10.65 10.79 -8.14
C LYS A 137 -11.42 10.23 -6.94
N MET A 138 -12.09 9.09 -7.11
CA MET A 138 -12.80 8.41 -6.02
C MET A 138 -11.83 7.96 -4.93
N GLU A 139 -10.72 7.33 -5.34
CA GLU A 139 -9.67 6.91 -4.40
C GLU A 139 -9.08 8.09 -3.64
N TRP A 140 -8.81 9.19 -4.32
CA TRP A 140 -8.33 10.42 -3.72
C TRP A 140 -9.33 10.98 -2.69
N ASN A 141 -10.59 11.07 -3.04
CA ASN A 141 -11.64 11.59 -2.16
C ASN A 141 -11.81 10.72 -0.91
N ASP A 142 -11.76 9.41 -1.06
CA ASP A 142 -11.82 8.48 0.06
C ASP A 142 -10.57 8.58 0.95
N ALA A 143 -9.41 8.81 0.35
CA ALA A 143 -8.16 9.06 1.08
C ALA A 143 -8.23 10.35 1.92
N GLU A 144 -8.85 11.40 1.40
CA GLU A 144 -9.09 12.65 2.16
C GLU A 144 -9.93 12.37 3.41
N LYS A 145 -10.97 11.55 3.27
CA LYS A 145 -11.80 11.14 4.41
C LYS A 145 -11.00 10.36 5.46
N ARG A 146 -10.16 9.43 5.01
CA ARG A 146 -9.28 8.66 5.91
C ARG A 146 -8.30 9.58 6.65
N ARG A 147 -7.72 10.55 5.94
CA ARG A 147 -6.82 11.54 6.53
C ARG A 147 -7.52 12.37 7.62
N ILE A 148 -8.70 12.87 7.36
CA ILE A 148 -9.50 13.62 8.33
C ILE A 148 -9.81 12.78 9.56
N ALA A 149 -10.21 11.53 9.38
CA ALA A 149 -10.48 10.59 10.47
C ALA A 149 -9.25 10.36 11.35
N ARG A 150 -8.07 10.17 10.74
CA ARG A 150 -6.81 10.01 11.47
C ARG A 150 -6.46 11.25 12.29
N MET A 151 -6.63 12.43 11.71
CA MET A 151 -6.34 13.69 12.40
C MET A 151 -7.28 13.91 13.57
N ASN A 152 -8.55 13.56 13.45
CA ASN A 152 -9.51 13.64 14.53
C ASN A 152 -9.21 12.64 15.66
N ALA A 153 -8.76 11.43 15.32
CA ALA A 153 -8.37 10.44 16.31
C ALA A 153 -7.16 10.87 17.15
N LYS A 154 -6.22 11.64 16.60
CA LYS A 154 -5.06 12.18 17.32
C LYS A 154 -5.40 13.25 18.35
N LYS A 155 -6.62 13.81 18.30
CA LYS A 155 -7.08 14.84 19.23
C LYS A 155 -7.69 14.26 20.51
N CYS A 156 -7.83 12.95 20.58
CA CYS A 156 -8.35 12.26 21.77
C CYS A 156 -7.25 12.04 22.80
#